data_022c58403c9fdd19eb447a3abda907dd
#
_entry.id   022c58403c9fdd19eb447a3abda907dd
#
_cell.length_a   1.000
_cell.length_b   1.000
_cell.length_c   1.000
_cell.angle_alpha   90.00
_cell.angle_beta   90.00
_cell.angle_gamma   90.00
#
_symmetry.space_group_name_H-M   'P 1'
#
loop_
_entity.id
_entity.type
_entity.pdbx_description
1 polymer ?
#
loop_
_entity_poly.entity_id
_entity_poly.type
_entity_poly.pdbx_seq_one_letter_code
_entity_poly.pdbx_strand_id
1 'polypeptide(L)'
;MFKKLFIVILASFFWIEFAYANFDIKAKSAILQDYYSGEILYEKEADTSIYPASMTKIMTSIIAFDLIKSGDLKLDEKFIISEKAWRLSTSGYSSMFIMVGDQVSVENLLKGIVIASGNDACVALAEGIAGTEEEFAILMTTKAREIGMENTNFANSSGINDPDNYSTVRDILKMSKY
;
A
#
# COMPACT_ATOMS: atom_id res chain seq x y z
N MET A 1 -9.66 56.85 30.70
CA MET A 1 -10.58 55.71 30.51
C MET A 1 -10.19 54.87 29.29
N PHE A 2 -9.86 55.45 28.15
CA PHE A 2 -9.47 54.72 26.92
C PHE A 2 -8.21 53.86 27.04
N LYS A 3 -7.15 54.28 27.76
CA LYS A 3 -5.91 53.46 27.92
C LYS A 3 -6.12 52.13 28.67
N LYS A 4 -7.04 52.10 29.65
CA LYS A 4 -7.31 50.87 30.39
C LYS A 4 -8.18 49.90 29.55
N LEU A 5 -9.07 50.43 28.71
CA LEU A 5 -9.86 49.60 27.78
C LEU A 5 -8.99 48.93 26.70
N PHE A 6 -7.97 49.68 26.18
CA PHE A 6 -7.05 49.18 25.16
C PHE A 6 -6.19 48.04 25.69
N ILE A 7 -5.74 48.12 26.97
CA ILE A 7 -4.93 47.05 27.61
C ILE A 7 -5.78 45.77 27.82
N VAL A 8 -7.05 45.91 28.18
CA VAL A 8 -7.94 44.74 28.34
C VAL A 8 -8.24 44.06 27.01
N ILE A 9 -8.41 44.79 25.91
CA ILE A 9 -8.59 44.23 24.57
C ILE A 9 -7.31 43.57 24.10
N LEU A 10 -6.12 44.13 24.35
CA LEU A 10 -4.83 43.53 23.99
C LEU A 10 -4.55 42.25 24.81
N ALA A 11 -4.93 42.19 26.08
CA ALA A 11 -4.79 41.01 26.92
C ALA A 11 -5.74 39.87 26.52
N SER A 12 -6.91 40.15 25.98
CA SER A 12 -7.85 39.12 25.51
C SER A 12 -7.38 38.42 24.20
N PHE A 13 -6.50 39.06 23.40
CA PHE A 13 -5.90 38.46 22.22
C PHE A 13 -4.81 37.43 22.53
N PHE A 14 -4.24 37.42 23.74
CA PHE A 14 -3.20 36.45 24.14
C PHE A 14 -3.76 35.11 24.65
N TRP A 15 -5.07 34.97 24.78
CA TRP A 15 -5.74 33.73 25.24
C TRP A 15 -6.45 33.01 24.09
N ILE A 16 -5.82 32.95 22.91
CA ILE A 16 -6.25 32.01 21.88
C ILE A 16 -5.58 30.69 22.23
N GLU A 17 -6.21 29.91 23.12
CA GLU A 17 -5.90 28.50 23.23
C GLU A 17 -6.26 27.88 21.89
N PHE A 18 -5.25 27.40 21.16
CA PHE A 18 -5.51 26.51 20.04
C PHE A 18 -6.16 25.26 20.62
N ALA A 19 -7.47 25.12 20.41
CA ALA A 19 -8.18 23.90 20.73
C ALA A 19 -7.66 22.82 19.78
N TYR A 20 -6.61 22.10 20.19
CA TYR A 20 -6.24 20.87 19.55
C TYR A 20 -7.34 19.86 19.84
N ALA A 21 -8.13 19.54 18.84
CA ALA A 21 -9.04 18.40 18.93
C ALA A 21 -8.17 17.16 19.18
N ASN A 22 -8.22 16.63 20.40
CA ASN A 22 -7.53 15.40 20.74
C ASN A 22 -8.30 14.25 20.07
N PHE A 23 -7.90 13.94 18.82
CA PHE A 23 -8.51 12.88 18.04
C PHE A 23 -7.77 11.58 18.34
N ASP A 24 -8.24 10.82 19.34
CA ASP A 24 -7.68 9.52 19.65
C ASP A 24 -8.39 8.42 18.85
N ILE A 25 -7.61 7.71 18.04
CA ILE A 25 -8.07 6.56 17.28
C ILE A 25 -7.52 5.26 17.87
N LYS A 26 -8.31 4.18 17.79
CA LYS A 26 -7.93 2.86 18.33
C LYS A 26 -6.80 2.17 17.53
N ALA A 27 -6.47 2.64 16.32
CA ALA A 27 -5.37 2.10 15.53
C ALA A 27 -4.02 2.27 16.25
N LYS A 28 -3.12 1.30 16.10
CA LYS A 28 -1.74 1.38 16.62
C LYS A 28 -0.95 2.47 15.90
N SER A 29 -1.05 2.50 14.57
CA SER A 29 -0.39 3.47 13.70
C SER A 29 -1.40 4.09 12.76
N ALA A 30 -1.28 5.38 12.48
CA ALA A 30 -2.15 6.08 11.54
C ALA A 30 -1.46 7.32 10.98
N ILE A 31 -1.85 7.70 9.78
CA ILE A 31 -1.47 8.95 9.15
C ILE A 31 -2.65 9.47 8.34
N LEU A 32 -2.90 10.77 8.42
CA LEU A 32 -3.88 11.49 7.62
C LEU A 32 -3.21 12.67 6.96
N GLN A 33 -3.31 12.77 5.65
CA GLN A 33 -2.76 13.86 4.88
C GLN A 33 -3.84 14.52 4.04
N ASP A 34 -3.84 15.83 3.95
CA ASP A 34 -4.59 16.52 2.92
C ASP A 34 -3.99 16.22 1.55
N TYR A 35 -4.81 15.71 0.64
CA TYR A 35 -4.34 15.25 -0.67
C TYR A 35 -3.74 16.37 -1.53
N TYR A 36 -4.33 17.57 -1.48
CA TYR A 36 -3.94 18.69 -2.35
C TYR A 36 -2.76 19.49 -1.80
N SER A 37 -2.80 19.82 -0.51
CA SER A 37 -1.72 20.61 0.12
C SER A 37 -0.51 19.77 0.49
N GLY A 38 -0.71 18.47 0.73
CA GLY A 38 0.33 17.58 1.27
C GLY A 38 0.55 17.76 2.78
N GLU A 39 -0.27 18.59 3.46
CA GLU A 39 -0.18 18.81 4.90
C GLU A 39 -0.58 17.56 5.68
N ILE A 40 0.23 17.20 6.68
CA ILE A 40 -0.10 16.11 7.61
C ILE A 40 -1.07 16.65 8.67
N LEU A 41 -2.31 16.20 8.60
CA LEU A 41 -3.38 16.63 9.52
C LEU A 41 -3.39 15.83 10.82
N TYR A 42 -2.91 14.60 10.78
CA TYR A 42 -2.81 13.72 11.94
C TYR A 42 -1.77 12.63 11.70
N GLU A 43 -1.01 12.30 12.73
CA GLU A 43 -0.14 11.12 12.74
C GLU A 43 -0.05 10.50 14.13
N LYS A 44 0.05 9.18 14.14
CA LYS A 44 0.24 8.36 15.34
C LYS A 44 1.16 7.20 14.97
N GLU A 45 2.33 7.13 15.60
CA GLU A 45 3.31 6.07 15.35
C GLU A 45 3.53 5.81 13.85
N ALA A 46 3.62 6.90 13.05
CA ALA A 46 3.61 6.81 11.60
C ALA A 46 4.85 6.13 11.00
N ASP A 47 5.95 6.12 11.73
CA ASP A 47 7.22 5.52 11.33
C ASP A 47 7.50 4.17 12.02
N THR A 48 6.58 3.71 12.87
CA THR A 48 6.68 2.39 13.50
C THR A 48 6.47 1.29 12.46
N SER A 49 7.35 0.29 12.50
CA SER A 49 7.26 -0.86 11.58
C SER A 49 5.98 -1.65 11.80
N ILE A 50 5.31 -1.95 10.70
CA ILE A 50 4.08 -2.74 10.64
C ILE A 50 4.19 -3.85 9.59
N TYR A 51 3.38 -4.89 9.73
CA TYR A 51 3.12 -5.84 8.65
C TYR A 51 2.08 -5.22 7.71
N PRO A 52 2.41 -5.00 6.42
CA PRO A 52 1.50 -4.32 5.49
C PRO A 52 0.28 -5.16 5.12
N ALA A 53 0.33 -6.48 5.32
CA ALA A 53 -0.72 -7.41 4.91
C ALA A 53 -1.17 -7.14 3.46
N SER A 54 -2.47 -7.18 3.17
CA SER A 54 -2.98 -6.98 1.81
C SER A 54 -2.73 -5.60 1.20
N MET A 55 -2.24 -4.61 1.96
CA MET A 55 -1.76 -3.35 1.38
C MET A 55 -0.55 -3.56 0.46
N THR A 56 0.20 -4.64 0.62
CA THR A 56 1.27 -5.10 -0.30
C THR A 56 0.78 -5.17 -1.75
N LYS A 57 -0.47 -5.57 -1.97
CA LYS A 57 -1.07 -5.73 -3.30
C LYS A 57 -1.20 -4.43 -4.09
N ILE A 58 -1.13 -3.29 -3.40
CA ILE A 58 -1.06 -1.98 -4.07
C ILE A 58 0.25 -1.92 -4.87
N MET A 59 1.39 -2.28 -4.28
CA MET A 59 2.68 -2.31 -4.98
C MET A 59 2.69 -3.32 -6.12
N THR A 60 2.13 -4.50 -5.92
CA THR A 60 1.97 -5.52 -6.98
C THR A 60 1.19 -4.96 -8.16
N SER A 61 0.12 -4.22 -7.89
CA SER A 61 -0.69 -3.57 -8.93
C SER A 61 0.05 -2.41 -9.60
N ILE A 62 0.79 -1.60 -8.86
CA ILE A 62 1.61 -0.48 -9.38
C ILE A 62 2.60 -1.00 -10.42
N ILE A 63 3.37 -2.05 -10.09
CA ILE A 63 4.35 -2.62 -11.03
C ILE A 63 3.67 -3.07 -12.33
N ALA A 64 2.55 -3.79 -12.21
CA ALA A 64 1.81 -4.23 -13.41
C ALA A 64 1.29 -3.04 -14.24
N PHE A 65 0.74 -2.00 -13.59
CA PHE A 65 0.27 -0.80 -14.28
C PHE A 65 1.39 0.02 -14.91
N ASP A 66 2.56 0.11 -14.27
CA ASP A 66 3.73 0.77 -14.84
C ASP A 66 4.19 0.05 -16.10
N LEU A 67 4.25 -1.30 -16.10
CA LEU A 67 4.59 -2.11 -17.26
C LEU A 67 3.53 -2.03 -18.38
N ILE A 68 2.25 -1.95 -18.02
CA ILE A 68 1.18 -1.74 -19.02
C ILE A 68 1.32 -0.34 -19.64
N LYS A 69 1.62 0.67 -18.84
CA LYS A 69 1.78 2.04 -19.29
C LYS A 69 3.00 2.22 -20.21
N SER A 70 4.10 1.49 -19.96
CA SER A 70 5.30 1.47 -20.83
C SER A 70 5.11 0.63 -22.09
N GLY A 71 4.13 -0.27 -22.12
CA GLY A 71 3.86 -1.19 -23.23
C GLY A 71 4.62 -2.52 -23.13
N ASP A 72 5.31 -2.75 -22.02
CA ASP A 72 6.06 -3.98 -21.75
C ASP A 72 5.17 -5.14 -21.28
N LEU A 73 3.92 -4.84 -20.87
CA LEU A 73 2.91 -5.81 -20.48
C LEU A 73 1.58 -5.44 -21.14
N LYS A 74 0.81 -6.43 -21.57
CA LYS A 74 -0.52 -6.21 -22.16
C LYS A 74 -1.61 -6.80 -21.28
N LEU A 75 -2.78 -6.15 -21.24
CA LEU A 75 -3.93 -6.63 -20.47
C LEU A 75 -4.46 -7.99 -20.94
N ASP A 76 -4.38 -8.26 -22.24
CA ASP A 76 -4.82 -9.52 -22.86
C ASP A 76 -3.73 -10.62 -22.84
N GLU A 77 -2.52 -10.29 -22.45
CA GLU A 77 -1.46 -11.27 -22.26
C GLU A 77 -1.86 -12.30 -21.21
N LYS A 78 -1.52 -13.57 -21.44
CA LYS A 78 -1.96 -14.67 -20.57
C LYS A 78 -0.77 -15.34 -19.92
N PHE A 79 -0.90 -15.55 -18.62
CA PHE A 79 0.07 -16.32 -17.83
C PHE A 79 -0.49 -17.70 -17.49
N ILE A 80 0.39 -18.71 -17.52
CA ILE A 80 0.06 -20.07 -17.12
C ILE A 80 0.13 -20.15 -15.60
N ILE A 81 -0.92 -20.68 -14.98
CA ILE A 81 -1.00 -20.78 -13.53
C ILE A 81 -0.13 -21.93 -13.03
N SER A 82 0.82 -21.60 -12.18
CA SER A 82 1.71 -22.54 -11.52
C SER A 82 1.01 -23.32 -10.40
N GLU A 83 1.62 -24.41 -9.97
CA GLU A 83 1.18 -25.15 -8.78
C GLU A 83 1.32 -24.28 -7.50
N LYS A 84 2.35 -23.40 -7.39
CA LYS A 84 2.55 -22.47 -6.28
C LYS A 84 1.35 -21.52 -6.16
N ALA A 85 0.95 -20.87 -7.26
CA ALA A 85 -0.21 -19.98 -7.28
C ALA A 85 -1.51 -20.73 -6.94
N TRP A 86 -1.76 -21.89 -7.58
CA TRP A 86 -2.95 -22.69 -7.31
C TRP A 86 -3.06 -23.16 -5.86
N ARG A 87 -1.96 -23.55 -5.20
CA ARG A 87 -1.99 -23.95 -3.79
C ARG A 87 -2.58 -22.89 -2.87
N LEU A 88 -2.44 -21.61 -3.21
CA LEU A 88 -3.07 -20.51 -2.46
C LEU A 88 -4.59 -20.46 -2.66
N SER A 89 -5.10 -20.94 -3.79
CA SER A 89 -6.57 -21.06 -4.03
C SER A 89 -7.24 -22.03 -3.05
N THR A 90 -6.49 -22.97 -2.49
CA THR A 90 -7.02 -24.04 -1.60
C THR A 90 -6.61 -23.87 -0.14
N SER A 91 -5.80 -22.85 0.20
CA SER A 91 -5.19 -22.68 1.52
C SER A 91 -6.01 -21.89 2.54
N GLY A 92 -7.25 -21.49 2.17
CA GLY A 92 -8.13 -20.69 3.04
C GLY A 92 -7.86 -19.20 3.04
N TYR A 93 -6.90 -18.72 2.25
CA TYR A 93 -6.67 -17.29 2.00
C TYR A 93 -7.66 -16.73 0.98
N SER A 94 -7.78 -15.38 0.93
CA SER A 94 -8.50 -14.70 -0.15
C SER A 94 -7.93 -15.09 -1.51
N SER A 95 -8.79 -15.50 -2.44
CA SER A 95 -8.36 -16.07 -3.71
C SER A 95 -9.40 -15.82 -4.80
N MET A 96 -9.00 -15.84 -6.07
CA MET A 96 -9.90 -15.85 -7.22
C MET A 96 -10.16 -17.28 -7.74
N PHE A 97 -9.59 -18.30 -7.09
CA PHE A 97 -9.79 -19.72 -7.37
C PHE A 97 -9.34 -20.17 -8.77
N ILE A 98 -8.12 -19.77 -9.15
CA ILE A 98 -7.47 -20.24 -10.37
C ILE A 98 -7.01 -21.68 -10.26
N MET A 99 -7.01 -22.41 -11.38
CA MET A 99 -6.59 -23.81 -11.44
C MET A 99 -5.21 -23.93 -12.07
N VAL A 100 -4.44 -24.92 -11.61
CA VAL A 100 -3.12 -25.22 -12.18
C VAL A 100 -3.22 -25.49 -13.67
N GLY A 101 -2.35 -24.86 -14.46
CA GLY A 101 -2.32 -25.01 -15.93
C GLY A 101 -3.29 -24.12 -16.69
N ASP A 102 -4.21 -23.42 -16.01
CA ASP A 102 -5.06 -22.44 -16.66
C ASP A 102 -4.23 -21.31 -17.28
N GLN A 103 -4.76 -20.70 -18.32
CA GLN A 103 -4.22 -19.48 -18.92
C GLN A 103 -5.12 -18.30 -18.55
N VAL A 104 -4.65 -17.46 -17.65
CA VAL A 104 -5.41 -16.31 -17.14
C VAL A 104 -4.79 -15.01 -17.64
N SER A 105 -5.60 -14.10 -18.18
CA SER A 105 -5.14 -12.81 -18.67
C SER A 105 -4.69 -11.89 -17.51
N VAL A 106 -3.73 -11.02 -17.80
CA VAL A 106 -3.27 -9.98 -16.88
C VAL A 106 -4.43 -9.15 -16.34
N GLU A 107 -5.39 -8.79 -17.20
CA GLU A 107 -6.60 -8.07 -16.82
C GLU A 107 -7.40 -8.83 -15.74
N ASN A 108 -7.59 -10.14 -15.91
CA ASN A 108 -8.35 -10.95 -14.97
C ASN A 108 -7.56 -11.17 -13.66
N LEU A 109 -6.24 -11.34 -13.74
CA LEU A 109 -5.40 -11.41 -12.53
C LEU A 109 -5.48 -10.11 -11.73
N LEU A 110 -5.37 -8.94 -12.37
CA LEU A 110 -5.52 -7.64 -11.73
C LEU A 110 -6.91 -7.46 -11.10
N LYS A 111 -7.98 -7.89 -11.79
CA LYS A 111 -9.33 -7.91 -11.21
C LYS A 111 -9.42 -8.83 -9.98
N GLY A 112 -8.80 -10.01 -10.04
CA GLY A 112 -8.71 -10.93 -8.91
C GLY A 112 -7.98 -10.31 -7.71
N ILE A 113 -6.89 -9.59 -7.95
CA ILE A 113 -6.13 -8.88 -6.92
C ILE A 113 -6.96 -7.76 -6.28
N VAL A 114 -7.54 -6.88 -7.09
CA VAL A 114 -8.20 -5.65 -6.61
C VAL A 114 -9.57 -5.95 -5.99
N ILE A 115 -10.34 -6.87 -6.56
CA ILE A 115 -11.73 -7.13 -6.15
C ILE A 115 -11.79 -8.20 -5.06
N ALA A 116 -11.09 -9.32 -5.27
CA ALA A 116 -11.12 -10.48 -4.37
C ALA A 116 -9.95 -10.52 -3.37
N SER A 117 -8.99 -9.58 -3.50
CA SER A 117 -7.74 -9.64 -2.74
C SER A 117 -7.00 -10.98 -2.92
N GLY A 118 -7.07 -11.56 -4.14
CA GLY A 118 -6.59 -12.91 -4.47
C GLY A 118 -5.08 -13.06 -4.29
N ASN A 119 -4.67 -13.89 -3.35
CA ASN A 119 -3.25 -14.18 -3.15
C ASN A 119 -2.70 -15.07 -4.28
N ASP A 120 -3.50 -15.99 -4.76
CA ASP A 120 -3.23 -16.82 -5.93
C ASP A 120 -2.97 -15.96 -7.19
N ALA A 121 -3.81 -14.95 -7.40
CA ALA A 121 -3.65 -14.01 -8.50
C ALA A 121 -2.35 -13.18 -8.38
N CYS A 122 -1.95 -12.80 -7.15
CA CYS A 122 -0.69 -12.09 -6.93
C CYS A 122 0.52 -12.93 -7.33
N VAL A 123 0.56 -14.19 -6.90
CA VAL A 123 1.66 -15.11 -7.25
C VAL A 123 1.68 -15.37 -8.75
N ALA A 124 0.52 -15.64 -9.37
CA ALA A 124 0.44 -15.86 -10.81
C ALA A 124 0.92 -14.65 -11.63
N LEU A 125 0.54 -13.43 -11.20
CA LEU A 125 0.98 -12.20 -11.85
C LEU A 125 2.49 -11.97 -11.65
N ALA A 126 2.99 -12.20 -10.45
CA ALA A 126 4.41 -12.05 -10.10
C ALA A 126 5.30 -13.00 -10.91
N GLU A 127 4.92 -14.28 -10.96
CA GLU A 127 5.66 -15.28 -11.75
C GLU A 127 5.62 -14.98 -13.25
N GLY A 128 4.46 -14.50 -13.76
CA GLY A 128 4.34 -14.13 -15.16
C GLY A 128 5.20 -12.93 -15.56
N ILE A 129 5.36 -11.95 -14.66
CA ILE A 129 6.17 -10.74 -14.92
C ILE A 129 7.65 -11.00 -14.71
N ALA A 130 8.03 -11.64 -13.60
CA ALA A 130 9.43 -11.74 -13.17
C ALA A 130 10.01 -13.19 -13.23
N GLY A 131 9.21 -14.17 -13.63
CA GLY A 131 9.60 -15.56 -13.65
C GLY A 131 9.44 -16.28 -12.31
N THR A 132 9.69 -15.59 -11.19
CA THR A 132 9.44 -16.09 -9.84
C THR A 132 8.84 -15.00 -8.94
N GLU A 133 8.15 -15.40 -7.87
CA GLU A 133 7.64 -14.45 -6.89
C GLU A 133 8.77 -13.74 -6.13
N GLU A 134 9.87 -14.43 -5.90
CA GLU A 134 11.06 -13.92 -5.22
C GLU A 134 11.70 -12.78 -6.02
N GLU A 135 11.90 -12.97 -7.34
CA GLU A 135 12.40 -11.91 -8.23
C GLU A 135 11.41 -10.73 -8.31
N PHE A 136 10.11 -11.02 -8.29
CA PHE A 136 9.11 -9.97 -8.26
C PHE A 136 9.14 -9.16 -6.95
N ALA A 137 9.37 -9.80 -5.80
CA ALA A 137 9.53 -9.11 -4.52
C ALA A 137 10.75 -8.16 -4.51
N ILE A 138 11.82 -8.52 -5.20
CA ILE A 138 12.98 -7.64 -5.43
C ILE A 138 12.57 -6.41 -6.26
N LEU A 139 11.79 -6.60 -7.34
CA LEU A 139 11.23 -5.49 -8.11
C LEU A 139 10.34 -4.57 -7.26
N MET A 140 9.48 -5.16 -6.42
CA MET A 140 8.61 -4.40 -5.50
C MET A 140 9.43 -3.54 -4.54
N THR A 141 10.47 -4.10 -3.94
CA THR A 141 11.34 -3.38 -3.01
C THR A 141 12.16 -2.31 -3.73
N THR A 142 12.63 -2.57 -4.95
CA THR A 142 13.30 -1.57 -5.79
C THR A 142 12.36 -0.40 -6.10
N LYS A 143 11.14 -0.67 -6.55
CA LYS A 143 10.11 0.34 -6.79
C LYS A 143 9.78 1.13 -5.52
N ALA A 144 9.71 0.48 -4.37
CA ALA A 144 9.50 1.15 -3.09
C ALA A 144 10.60 2.20 -2.83
N ARG A 145 11.87 1.88 -3.05
CA ARG A 145 12.97 2.86 -2.92
C ARG A 145 12.85 4.01 -3.92
N GLU A 146 12.49 3.75 -5.18
CA GLU A 146 12.27 4.77 -6.21
C GLU A 146 11.22 5.80 -5.80
N ILE A 147 10.15 5.38 -5.13
CA ILE A 147 9.07 6.28 -4.66
C ILE A 147 9.27 6.76 -3.22
N GLY A 148 10.45 6.54 -2.64
CA GLY A 148 10.86 7.07 -1.34
C GLY A 148 10.35 6.30 -0.12
N MET A 149 9.96 5.02 -0.28
CA MET A 149 9.57 4.13 0.82
C MET A 149 10.81 3.50 1.48
N GLU A 150 11.53 4.29 2.27
CA GLU A 150 12.83 3.91 2.82
C GLU A 150 12.75 2.81 3.90
N ASN A 151 11.60 2.71 4.58
CA ASN A 151 11.38 1.78 5.70
C ASN A 151 10.47 0.60 5.29
N THR A 152 10.55 0.18 4.02
CA THR A 152 9.69 -0.89 3.48
C THR A 152 10.54 -1.98 2.83
N ASN A 153 10.19 -3.22 3.07
CA ASN A 153 10.68 -4.37 2.33
C ASN A 153 9.51 -5.30 1.98
N PHE A 154 9.50 -5.78 0.77
CA PHE A 154 8.53 -6.77 0.31
C PHE A 154 9.21 -8.12 0.15
N ALA A 155 8.71 -9.14 0.85
CA ALA A 155 9.19 -10.51 0.77
C ALA A 155 8.34 -11.39 -0.15
N ASN A 156 7.11 -10.94 -0.47
CA ASN A 156 6.18 -11.62 -1.38
C ASN A 156 5.22 -10.65 -2.05
N SER A 157 4.49 -11.12 -3.04
CA SER A 157 3.59 -10.33 -3.87
C SER A 157 2.24 -10.02 -3.23
N SER A 158 1.85 -10.76 -2.19
CA SER A 158 0.48 -10.78 -1.67
C SER A 158 0.31 -10.13 -0.31
N GLY A 159 1.40 -10.03 0.47
CA GLY A 159 1.37 -9.60 1.87
C GLY A 159 0.99 -10.71 2.84
N ILE A 160 1.08 -11.98 2.43
CA ILE A 160 1.03 -13.11 3.36
C ILE A 160 2.16 -12.92 4.38
N ASN A 161 1.87 -13.29 5.63
CA ASN A 161 2.77 -13.04 6.75
C ASN A 161 4.15 -13.65 6.53
N ASP A 162 5.16 -12.79 6.55
CA ASP A 162 6.56 -13.10 6.43
C ASP A 162 7.34 -12.08 7.29
N PRO A 163 8.33 -12.49 8.11
CA PRO A 163 9.08 -11.57 8.97
C PRO A 163 9.82 -10.47 8.19
N ASP A 164 10.19 -10.77 6.94
CA ASP A 164 10.88 -9.81 6.07
C ASP A 164 9.91 -8.91 5.28
N ASN A 165 8.60 -9.06 5.49
CA ASN A 165 7.56 -8.23 4.87
C ASN A 165 7.13 -7.13 5.84
N TYR A 166 7.73 -5.94 5.72
CA TYR A 166 7.47 -4.83 6.63
C TYR A 166 7.35 -3.49 5.90
N SER A 167 6.67 -2.55 6.54
CA SER A 167 6.50 -1.18 6.06
C SER A 167 6.19 -0.24 7.24
N THR A 168 5.89 1.02 6.95
CA THR A 168 5.33 2.01 7.87
C THR A 168 4.08 2.64 7.26
N VAL A 169 3.19 3.20 8.07
CA VAL A 169 2.01 3.87 7.49
C VAL A 169 2.41 5.12 6.70
N ARG A 170 3.56 5.74 7.01
CA ARG A 170 4.12 6.85 6.21
C ARG A 170 4.54 6.37 4.82
N ASP A 171 5.20 5.22 4.71
CA ASP A 171 5.59 4.66 3.42
C ASP A 171 4.37 4.15 2.62
N ILE A 172 3.37 3.54 3.30
CA ILE A 172 2.10 3.18 2.67
C ILE A 172 1.38 4.42 2.11
N LEU A 173 1.44 5.57 2.81
CA LEU A 173 0.90 6.83 2.29
C LEU A 173 1.60 7.26 0.99
N LYS A 174 2.94 7.18 0.92
CA LYS A 174 3.70 7.49 -0.31
C LYS A 174 3.27 6.59 -1.46
N MET A 175 3.18 5.28 -1.21
CA MET A 175 2.71 4.29 -2.18
C MET A 175 1.28 4.60 -2.67
N SER A 176 0.40 5.02 -1.77
CA SER A 176 -1.01 5.31 -2.11
C SER A 176 -1.19 6.60 -2.91
N LYS A 177 -0.18 7.47 -2.92
CA LYS A 177 -0.18 8.73 -3.69
C LYS A 177 0.45 8.60 -5.07
N TYR A 178 1.27 7.57 -5.27
CA TYR A 178 1.92 7.28 -6.55
C TYR A 178 0.91 6.91 -7.62
#